data_9bf1ffb44f3474b353bbc5c91bb8c3e6
#
_entry.id   9bf1ffb44f3474b353bbc5c91bb8c3e6
#
_cell.length_a   1.000
_cell.length_b   1.000
_cell.length_c   1.000
_cell.angle_alpha   90.00
_cell.angle_beta   90.00
_cell.angle_gamma   90.00
#
_symmetry.space_group_name_H-M   'P 1'
#
loop_
_entity.id
_entity.type
_entity.pdbx_description
1 polymer ?
#
loop_
_entity_poly.entity_id
_entity_poly.type
_entity_poly.pdbx_seq_one_letter_code
_entity_poly.pdbx_strand_id
1 'polypeptide(L)'
;MSAAGAREIRANTVLPARRRDIELLTADGLRLVGELALPPDRDPVATLVTLHPLPTHGGFMDSHLLKKASYRLPALADIAVLRFNTRGTTSPRGTSEGAFHDARDERFDVAAAIEFARVAVDPVLPNRWLLGWSFGTDLALMYGNDPSIKGAILLSPPLKFAGPEHLHGWATSGKPLVALVPELDDYLRPGEAAQQFSAIPQARVVGVEGARHLWVGESYVRRVLDEIVATVSPGAEPLPTTWDGEVVLSLPEPGTGPPGL
;
A
#
# COMPACT_ATOMS: atom_id res chain seq x y z
N MET A 1 31.81 20.27 10.12
CA MET A 1 30.92 19.17 9.63
C MET A 1 30.57 19.53 8.20
N SER A 2 31.04 18.74 7.23
CA SER A 2 30.81 19.01 5.79
C SER A 2 29.31 18.77 5.53
N ALA A 3 28.58 19.77 5.01
CA ALA A 3 27.23 19.60 4.52
C ALA A 3 27.28 18.59 3.36
N ALA A 4 26.82 17.38 3.61
CA ALA A 4 26.61 16.43 2.52
C ALA A 4 25.53 17.05 1.62
N GLY A 5 25.91 17.42 0.38
CA GLY A 5 24.97 17.99 -0.59
C GLY A 5 23.81 17.04 -0.83
N ALA A 6 22.63 17.57 -1.13
CA ALA A 6 21.42 16.81 -1.40
C ALA A 6 21.69 15.73 -2.48
N ARG A 7 21.29 14.50 -2.20
CA ARG A 7 21.48 13.33 -3.07
C ARG A 7 20.18 13.02 -3.80
N GLU A 8 20.29 12.63 -5.06
CA GLU A 8 19.14 12.18 -5.85
C GLU A 8 18.53 10.90 -5.26
N ILE A 9 17.21 10.87 -5.14
CA ILE A 9 16.44 9.67 -4.73
C ILE A 9 16.30 8.76 -5.93
N ARG A 10 17.08 7.68 -5.94
CA ARG A 10 17.12 6.67 -7.01
C ARG A 10 16.29 5.44 -6.67
N ALA A 11 16.17 4.52 -7.64
CA ALA A 11 15.35 3.31 -7.56
C ALA A 11 15.61 2.45 -6.31
N ASN A 12 16.84 2.38 -5.84
CA ASN A 12 17.28 1.59 -4.68
C ASN A 12 17.49 2.42 -3.40
N THR A 13 17.17 3.72 -3.43
CA THR A 13 17.33 4.57 -2.25
C THR A 13 16.38 4.14 -1.14
N VAL A 14 16.94 3.91 0.04
CA VAL A 14 16.21 3.65 1.28
C VAL A 14 16.43 4.83 2.22
N LEU A 15 15.35 5.51 2.55
CA LEU A 15 15.37 6.63 3.48
C LEU A 15 15.13 6.16 4.92
N PRO A 16 15.55 6.95 5.93
CA PRO A 16 15.36 6.59 7.33
C PRO A 16 13.89 6.32 7.68
N ALA A 17 13.68 5.30 8.48
CA ALA A 17 12.37 4.98 9.06
C ALA A 17 12.58 4.09 10.29
N ARG A 18 11.68 4.15 11.26
CA ARG A 18 11.59 3.16 12.34
C ARG A 18 10.88 1.93 11.79
N ARG A 19 11.63 0.85 11.52
CA ARG A 19 11.11 -0.38 10.92
C ARG A 19 10.97 -1.47 11.96
N ARG A 20 9.87 -2.21 11.89
CA ARG A 20 9.61 -3.37 12.74
C ARG A 20 9.07 -4.50 11.87
N ASP A 21 9.67 -5.68 11.97
CA ASP A 21 9.02 -6.90 11.53
C ASP A 21 7.84 -7.17 12.46
N ILE A 22 6.72 -7.55 11.88
CA ILE A 22 5.48 -7.79 12.61
C ILE A 22 4.87 -9.11 12.17
N GLU A 23 4.02 -9.64 13.02
CA GLU A 23 3.18 -10.78 12.74
C GLU A 23 1.72 -10.37 12.95
N LEU A 24 0.86 -10.62 11.94
CA LEU A 24 -0.57 -10.38 12.05
C LEU A 24 -1.26 -11.71 12.38
N LEU A 25 -2.10 -11.71 13.39
CA LEU A 25 -2.93 -12.88 13.73
C LEU A 25 -4.32 -12.69 13.14
N THR A 26 -4.71 -13.59 12.25
CA THR A 26 -6.04 -13.58 11.63
C THR A 26 -7.10 -14.17 12.56
N ALA A 27 -8.37 -13.85 12.33
CA ALA A 27 -9.48 -14.37 13.14
C ALA A 27 -9.66 -15.90 13.01
N ASP A 28 -9.17 -16.49 11.93
CA ASP A 28 -9.14 -17.95 11.72
C ASP A 28 -7.82 -18.60 12.17
N GLY A 29 -6.97 -17.85 12.90
CA GLY A 29 -5.83 -18.37 13.65
C GLY A 29 -4.51 -18.44 12.88
N LEU A 30 -4.42 -17.88 11.70
CA LEU A 30 -3.17 -17.86 10.89
C LEU A 30 -2.27 -16.69 11.27
N ARG A 31 -0.95 -16.90 11.15
CA ARG A 31 0.08 -15.88 11.33
C ARG A 31 0.58 -15.40 9.99
N LEU A 32 0.50 -14.10 9.76
CA LEU A 32 0.94 -13.48 8.52
C LEU A 32 2.18 -12.62 8.76
N VAL A 33 3.17 -12.78 7.90
CA VAL A 33 4.44 -12.02 7.94
C VAL A 33 4.22 -10.61 7.43
N GLY A 34 4.73 -9.61 8.15
CA GLY A 34 4.61 -8.21 7.74
C GLY A 34 5.75 -7.31 8.21
N GLU A 35 5.72 -6.07 7.79
CA GLU A 35 6.60 -4.98 8.24
C GLU A 35 5.79 -3.71 8.45
N LEU A 36 6.04 -3.04 9.55
CA LEU A 36 5.58 -1.68 9.81
C LEU A 36 6.77 -0.72 9.70
N ALA A 37 6.68 0.26 8.79
CA ALA A 37 7.63 1.35 8.66
C ALA A 37 6.97 2.66 9.11
N LEU A 38 7.53 3.28 10.13
CA LEU A 38 7.06 4.55 10.73
C LEU A 38 8.03 5.69 10.39
N PRO A 39 7.56 6.95 10.37
CA PRO A 39 8.44 8.12 10.29
C PRO A 39 9.59 8.02 11.30
N PRO A 40 10.81 8.51 10.95
CA PRO A 40 11.97 8.35 11.82
C PRO A 40 11.81 9.09 13.15
N ASP A 41 11.37 10.34 13.12
CA ASP A 41 11.44 11.28 14.24
C ASP A 41 10.08 11.92 14.61
N ARG A 42 9.00 11.56 13.93
CA ARG A 42 7.66 12.14 14.12
C ARG A 42 6.59 11.07 14.22
N ASP A 43 5.44 11.49 14.68
CA ASP A 43 4.24 10.67 14.59
C ASP A 43 3.70 10.68 13.15
N PRO A 44 3.11 9.57 12.67
CA PRO A 44 2.57 9.52 11.34
C PRO A 44 1.33 10.41 11.19
N VAL A 45 1.23 11.12 10.07
CA VAL A 45 0.03 11.89 9.70
C VAL A 45 -1.06 11.03 9.06
N ALA A 46 -0.67 9.86 8.56
CA ALA A 46 -1.57 8.85 7.99
C ALA A 46 -0.93 7.46 8.08
N THR A 47 -1.76 6.43 7.98
CA THR A 47 -1.31 5.04 7.84
C THR A 47 -1.80 4.47 6.52
N LEU A 48 -0.88 3.89 5.76
CA LEU A 48 -1.14 3.21 4.51
C LEU A 48 -1.02 1.70 4.71
N VAL A 49 -2.14 0.99 4.65
CA VAL A 49 -2.17 -0.48 4.69
C VAL A 49 -2.11 -0.99 3.25
N THR A 50 -1.10 -1.77 2.91
CA THR A 50 -0.87 -2.20 1.53
C THR A 50 -1.32 -3.63 1.28
N LEU A 51 -1.97 -3.86 0.14
CA LEU A 51 -2.44 -5.14 -0.34
C LEU A 51 -1.74 -5.46 -1.66
N HIS A 52 -0.95 -6.53 -1.68
CA HIS A 52 -0.03 -6.86 -2.76
C HIS A 52 -0.72 -7.50 -3.98
N PRO A 53 -0.03 -7.55 -5.16
CA PRO A 53 -0.51 -8.26 -6.35
C PRO A 53 -0.70 -9.76 -6.10
N LEU A 54 -1.26 -10.45 -7.12
CA LEU A 54 -1.63 -11.85 -7.05
C LEU A 54 -0.45 -12.76 -6.64
N PRO A 55 -0.56 -13.50 -5.51
CA PRO A 55 0.54 -14.30 -4.98
C PRO A 55 0.98 -15.41 -5.94
N THR A 56 0.04 -16.05 -6.63
CA THR A 56 0.33 -17.12 -7.61
C THR A 56 1.07 -16.64 -8.85
N HIS A 57 1.21 -15.32 -9.02
CA HIS A 57 1.96 -14.68 -10.11
C HIS A 57 3.14 -13.85 -9.56
N GLY A 58 3.66 -14.22 -8.39
CA GLY A 58 4.84 -13.60 -7.80
C GLY A 58 4.56 -12.27 -7.09
N GLY A 59 3.32 -11.97 -6.74
CA GLY A 59 2.96 -10.85 -5.89
C GLY A 59 3.23 -11.15 -4.42
N PHE A 60 3.82 -10.21 -3.70
CA PHE A 60 4.10 -10.28 -2.27
C PHE A 60 4.37 -8.88 -1.69
N MET A 61 4.49 -8.77 -0.38
CA MET A 61 4.65 -7.49 0.32
C MET A 61 5.84 -6.64 -0.15
N ASP A 62 6.90 -7.28 -0.65
CA ASP A 62 8.09 -6.61 -1.18
C ASP A 62 8.03 -6.36 -2.70
N SER A 63 6.87 -6.57 -3.36
CA SER A 63 6.67 -6.12 -4.74
C SER A 63 7.09 -4.66 -4.88
N HIS A 64 7.84 -4.34 -5.92
CA HIS A 64 8.75 -3.18 -5.99
C HIS A 64 8.12 -1.84 -5.60
N LEU A 65 6.86 -1.59 -5.99
CA LEU A 65 6.18 -0.33 -5.72
C LEU A 65 5.82 -0.21 -4.23
N LEU A 66 5.29 -1.28 -3.62
CA LEU A 66 4.95 -1.31 -2.19
C LEU A 66 6.22 -1.19 -1.33
N LYS A 67 7.29 -1.87 -1.75
CA LYS A 67 8.61 -1.75 -1.12
C LYS A 67 9.14 -0.32 -1.17
N LYS A 68 9.05 0.35 -2.33
CA LYS A 68 9.49 1.74 -2.48
C LYS A 68 8.60 2.72 -1.69
N ALA A 69 7.30 2.47 -1.58
CA ALA A 69 6.42 3.24 -0.71
C ALA A 69 6.91 3.19 0.74
N SER A 70 7.18 2.00 1.27
CA SER A 70 7.75 1.82 2.61
C SER A 70 9.15 2.43 2.77
N TYR A 71 9.95 2.49 1.71
CA TYR A 71 11.31 3.04 1.77
C TYR A 71 11.36 4.57 1.73
N ARG A 72 10.28 5.23 1.34
CA ARG A 72 10.28 6.68 1.05
C ARG A 72 9.22 7.46 1.81
N LEU A 73 7.98 6.97 1.85
CA LEU A 73 6.87 7.74 2.40
C LEU A 73 7.02 8.07 3.90
N PRO A 74 7.60 7.20 4.76
CA PRO A 74 7.82 7.56 6.15
C PRO A 74 8.73 8.76 6.35
N ALA A 75 9.80 8.89 5.56
CA ALA A 75 10.74 10.00 5.66
C ALA A 75 10.28 11.26 4.91
N LEU A 76 9.60 11.09 3.77
CA LEU A 76 9.28 12.20 2.87
C LEU A 76 7.91 12.83 3.15
N ALA A 77 7.00 12.11 3.76
CA ALA A 77 5.60 12.53 3.91
C ALA A 77 5.00 12.18 5.28
N ASP A 78 5.78 11.71 6.23
CA ASP A 78 5.33 11.28 7.56
C ASP A 78 4.18 10.24 7.50
N ILE A 79 4.15 9.38 6.48
CA ILE A 79 3.13 8.34 6.31
C ILE A 79 3.67 7.00 6.81
N ALA A 80 2.99 6.40 7.78
CA ALA A 80 3.26 5.02 8.19
C ALA A 80 2.85 4.05 7.07
N VAL A 81 3.67 3.04 6.79
CA VAL A 81 3.39 2.03 5.76
C VAL A 81 3.41 0.64 6.39
N LEU A 82 2.25 -0.01 6.41
CA LEU A 82 2.06 -1.40 6.80
C LEU A 82 2.04 -2.28 5.55
N ARG A 83 2.99 -3.20 5.46
CA ARG A 83 3.07 -4.20 4.39
C ARG A 83 3.01 -5.59 4.99
N PHE A 84 2.33 -6.50 4.37
CA PHE A 84 2.26 -7.89 4.82
C PHE A 84 2.03 -8.84 3.64
N ASN A 85 2.38 -10.09 3.82
CA ASN A 85 2.04 -11.17 2.91
C ASN A 85 0.67 -11.74 3.28
N THR A 86 -0.25 -11.83 2.34
CA THR A 86 -1.49 -12.58 2.53
C THR A 86 -1.19 -14.07 2.75
N ARG A 87 -2.16 -14.83 3.23
CA ARG A 87 -2.04 -16.27 3.51
C ARG A 87 -1.37 -17.05 2.39
N GLY A 88 -0.48 -17.98 2.74
CA GLY A 88 0.25 -18.83 1.81
C GLY A 88 1.32 -18.12 0.95
N THR A 89 1.53 -16.81 1.16
CA THR A 89 2.50 -16.04 0.38
C THR A 89 3.88 -16.08 1.02
N THR A 90 4.90 -16.34 0.19
CA THR A 90 6.31 -16.36 0.60
C THR A 90 7.05 -15.12 0.09
N SER A 91 7.92 -14.57 0.93
CA SER A 91 8.83 -13.47 0.60
C SER A 91 10.21 -13.72 1.24
N PRO A 92 11.23 -12.90 0.97
CA PRO A 92 12.50 -12.97 1.71
C PRO A 92 12.35 -12.79 3.24
N ARG A 93 11.22 -12.25 3.70
CA ARG A 93 10.92 -12.05 5.12
C ARG A 93 10.26 -13.25 5.80
N GLY A 94 9.94 -14.29 5.05
CA GLY A 94 9.28 -15.50 5.54
C GLY A 94 7.99 -15.81 4.77
N THR A 95 7.30 -16.84 5.23
CA THR A 95 6.06 -17.36 4.64
C THR A 95 4.91 -17.16 5.61
N SER A 96 3.84 -16.49 5.14
CA SER A 96 2.56 -16.44 5.86
C SER A 96 1.89 -17.81 5.85
N GLU A 97 1.29 -18.18 6.98
CA GLU A 97 0.59 -19.45 7.11
C GLU A 97 -0.64 -19.55 6.19
N GLY A 98 -1.16 -20.76 6.02
CA GLY A 98 -2.33 -21.04 5.19
C GLY A 98 -1.99 -21.18 3.71
N ALA A 99 -2.98 -20.94 2.87
CA ALA A 99 -2.88 -21.02 1.41
C ALA A 99 -3.76 -19.96 0.74
N PHE A 100 -3.38 -19.55 -0.46
CA PHE A 100 -4.19 -18.68 -1.31
C PHE A 100 -5.56 -19.31 -1.59
N HIS A 101 -6.65 -18.55 -1.41
CA HIS A 101 -8.00 -19.05 -1.50
C HIS A 101 -8.93 -18.19 -2.39
N ASP A 102 -8.38 -17.72 -3.53
CA ASP A 102 -9.15 -17.01 -4.56
C ASP A 102 -9.96 -15.82 -4.02
N ALA A 103 -9.30 -14.96 -3.23
CA ALA A 103 -9.86 -13.78 -2.56
C ALA A 103 -10.91 -14.08 -1.47
N ARG A 104 -11.28 -15.33 -1.19
CA ARG A 104 -12.35 -15.64 -0.23
C ARG A 104 -11.93 -15.51 1.22
N ASP A 105 -10.91 -16.25 1.62
CA ASP A 105 -10.44 -16.25 3.01
C ASP A 105 -9.40 -15.15 3.29
N GLU A 106 -8.86 -14.53 2.25
CA GLU A 106 -8.06 -13.30 2.35
C GLU A 106 -8.82 -12.16 3.04
N ARG A 107 -10.16 -12.27 3.22
CA ARG A 107 -10.95 -11.37 4.07
C ARG A 107 -10.43 -11.29 5.51
N PHE A 108 -9.98 -12.41 6.06
CA PHE A 108 -9.43 -12.45 7.42
C PHE A 108 -8.07 -11.77 7.49
N ASP A 109 -7.29 -11.82 6.40
CA ASP A 109 -5.97 -11.19 6.30
C ASP A 109 -6.12 -9.67 6.24
N VAL A 110 -7.07 -9.19 5.41
CA VAL A 110 -7.39 -7.76 5.31
C VAL A 110 -7.91 -7.24 6.65
N ALA A 111 -8.82 -7.95 7.30
CA ALA A 111 -9.35 -7.58 8.60
C ALA A 111 -8.26 -7.50 9.67
N ALA A 112 -7.35 -8.49 9.73
CA ALA A 112 -6.22 -8.49 10.65
C ALA A 112 -5.26 -7.30 10.42
N ALA A 113 -5.00 -6.94 9.16
CA ALA A 113 -4.14 -5.81 8.83
C ALA A 113 -4.79 -4.46 9.20
N ILE A 114 -6.10 -4.31 8.97
CA ILE A 114 -6.86 -3.12 9.36
C ILE A 114 -6.87 -2.97 10.88
N GLU A 115 -7.15 -4.06 11.59
CA GLU A 115 -7.18 -4.06 13.06
C GLU A 115 -5.81 -3.76 13.65
N PHE A 116 -4.74 -4.36 13.11
CA PHE A 116 -3.38 -4.05 13.53
C PHE A 116 -3.05 -2.57 13.32
N ALA A 117 -3.38 -1.99 12.15
CA ALA A 117 -3.16 -0.58 11.89
C ALA A 117 -3.95 0.32 12.85
N ARG A 118 -5.16 -0.10 13.26
CA ARG A 118 -6.00 0.63 14.20
C ARG A 118 -5.42 0.64 15.62
N VAL A 119 -4.83 -0.47 16.05
CA VAL A 119 -4.37 -0.65 17.44
C VAL A 119 -2.90 -0.26 17.62
N ALA A 120 -2.03 -0.67 16.70
CA ALA A 120 -0.58 -0.60 16.89
C ALA A 120 0.06 0.67 16.34
N VAL A 121 -0.57 1.34 15.35
CA VAL A 121 0.04 2.50 14.71
C VAL A 121 -0.45 3.80 15.31
N ASP A 122 -1.74 3.94 15.51
CA ASP A 122 -2.29 5.12 16.15
C ASP A 122 -3.76 4.93 16.56
N PRO A 123 -4.06 4.85 17.85
CA PRO A 123 -5.42 4.83 18.37
C PRO A 123 -6.12 6.21 18.24
N VAL A 124 -5.40 7.30 18.00
CA VAL A 124 -5.91 8.68 18.07
C VAL A 124 -6.17 9.31 16.70
N LEU A 125 -5.41 8.93 15.64
CA LEU A 125 -5.54 9.51 14.30
C LEU A 125 -6.29 8.58 13.33
N PRO A 126 -7.57 8.88 12.99
CA PRO A 126 -8.37 8.02 12.10
C PRO A 126 -8.03 8.24 10.61
N ASN A 127 -6.78 8.51 10.24
CA ASN A 127 -6.35 8.74 8.86
C ASN A 127 -5.70 7.48 8.27
N ARG A 128 -6.48 6.39 8.16
CA ARG A 128 -6.03 5.12 7.61
C ARG A 128 -6.57 4.90 6.21
N TRP A 129 -5.68 4.52 5.30
CA TRP A 129 -5.99 4.30 3.90
C TRP A 129 -5.54 2.91 3.47
N LEU A 130 -6.26 2.33 2.52
CA LEU A 130 -5.81 1.13 1.83
C LEU A 130 -5.10 1.51 0.54
N LEU A 131 -4.03 0.79 0.22
CA LEU A 131 -3.37 0.80 -1.07
C LEU A 131 -3.41 -0.61 -1.63
N GLY A 132 -4.31 -0.88 -2.56
CA GLY A 132 -4.33 -2.14 -3.29
C GLY A 132 -3.56 -2.03 -4.60
N TRP A 133 -2.87 -3.10 -5.00
CA TRP A 133 -2.26 -3.20 -6.32
C TRP A 133 -2.69 -4.50 -7.00
N SER A 134 -3.25 -4.41 -8.23
CA SER A 134 -3.77 -5.56 -8.97
C SER A 134 -4.75 -6.38 -8.12
N PHE A 135 -4.50 -7.64 -7.85
CA PHE A 135 -5.29 -8.46 -6.92
C PHE A 135 -5.60 -7.77 -5.59
N GLY A 136 -4.63 -7.03 -5.05
CA GLY A 136 -4.85 -6.25 -3.82
C GLY A 136 -5.95 -5.21 -3.95
N THR A 137 -6.30 -4.75 -5.16
CA THR A 137 -7.43 -3.84 -5.38
C THR A 137 -8.77 -4.54 -5.22
N ASP A 138 -8.88 -5.81 -5.67
CA ASP A 138 -10.06 -6.62 -5.44
C ASP A 138 -10.27 -6.83 -3.93
N LEU A 139 -9.21 -7.16 -3.20
CA LEU A 139 -9.28 -7.29 -1.73
C LEU A 139 -9.71 -5.99 -1.04
N ALA A 140 -9.17 -4.84 -1.48
CA ALA A 140 -9.56 -3.54 -0.96
C ALA A 140 -11.05 -3.24 -1.22
N LEU A 141 -11.54 -3.53 -2.41
CA LEU A 141 -12.94 -3.33 -2.78
C LEU A 141 -13.88 -4.27 -2.01
N MET A 142 -13.51 -5.54 -1.89
CA MET A 142 -14.35 -6.58 -1.26
C MET A 142 -14.41 -6.44 0.27
N TYR A 143 -13.30 -6.10 0.91
CA TYR A 143 -13.15 -6.22 2.37
C TYR A 143 -12.65 -4.96 3.06
N GLY A 144 -12.28 -3.93 2.30
CA GLY A 144 -11.66 -2.71 2.84
C GLY A 144 -12.63 -1.62 3.28
N ASN A 145 -13.93 -1.78 3.06
CA ASN A 145 -14.91 -0.78 3.47
C ASN A 145 -15.23 -0.85 4.98
N ASP A 146 -14.19 -0.79 5.80
CA ASP A 146 -14.26 -0.81 7.25
C ASP A 146 -14.45 0.59 7.84
N PRO A 147 -15.23 0.80 8.92
CA PRO A 147 -15.43 2.12 9.53
C PRO A 147 -14.15 2.85 9.92
N SER A 148 -13.07 2.15 10.26
CA SER A 148 -11.79 2.73 10.63
C SER A 148 -10.94 3.17 9.42
N ILE A 149 -11.34 2.80 8.21
CA ILE A 149 -10.67 3.16 6.94
C ILE A 149 -11.33 4.41 6.36
N LYS A 150 -10.51 5.41 6.03
CA LYS A 150 -10.94 6.67 5.45
C LYS A 150 -11.22 6.57 3.96
N GLY A 151 -10.44 5.79 3.22
CA GLY A 151 -10.59 5.61 1.78
C GLY A 151 -9.62 4.59 1.22
N ALA A 152 -9.65 4.39 -0.09
CA ALA A 152 -8.75 3.47 -0.79
C ALA A 152 -8.12 4.07 -2.04
N ILE A 153 -6.90 3.63 -2.31
CA ILE A 153 -6.15 3.90 -3.53
C ILE A 153 -5.92 2.57 -4.23
N LEU A 154 -6.35 2.48 -5.46
CA LEU A 154 -6.34 1.26 -6.27
C LEU A 154 -5.36 1.45 -7.43
N LEU A 155 -4.36 0.58 -7.54
CA LEU A 155 -3.38 0.58 -8.61
C LEU A 155 -3.65 -0.57 -9.57
N SER A 156 -3.89 -0.27 -10.84
CA SER A 156 -4.19 -1.28 -11.88
C SER A 156 -5.31 -2.24 -11.46
N PRO A 157 -6.53 -1.76 -11.12
CA PRO A 157 -7.62 -2.64 -10.67
C PRO A 157 -8.10 -3.53 -11.82
N PRO A 158 -8.00 -4.87 -11.70
CA PRO A 158 -8.46 -5.78 -12.75
C PRO A 158 -9.97 -6.09 -12.65
N LEU A 159 -10.61 -5.84 -11.49
CA LEU A 159 -11.99 -6.20 -11.17
C LEU A 159 -12.28 -7.68 -11.47
N LYS A 160 -11.37 -8.56 -11.05
CA LYS A 160 -11.45 -10.00 -11.31
C LYS A 160 -12.32 -10.73 -10.28
N PHE A 161 -12.27 -10.29 -9.02
CA PHE A 161 -12.97 -10.88 -7.89
C PHE A 161 -14.03 -9.95 -7.30
N ALA A 162 -13.79 -8.63 -7.35
CA ALA A 162 -14.75 -7.65 -6.89
C ALA A 162 -15.91 -7.50 -7.88
N GLY A 163 -17.14 -7.69 -7.39
CA GLY A 163 -18.37 -7.57 -8.17
C GLY A 163 -19.11 -6.23 -7.95
N PRO A 164 -20.25 -6.04 -8.64
CA PRO A 164 -21.08 -4.83 -8.51
C PRO A 164 -21.53 -4.52 -7.09
N GLU A 165 -21.76 -5.54 -6.27
CA GLU A 165 -22.16 -5.39 -4.85
C GLU A 165 -21.07 -4.70 -4.02
N HIS A 166 -19.78 -4.97 -4.30
CA HIS A 166 -18.67 -4.35 -3.62
C HIS A 166 -18.53 -2.88 -4.04
N LEU A 167 -18.70 -2.59 -5.34
CA LEU A 167 -18.71 -1.20 -5.84
C LEU A 167 -19.88 -0.41 -5.22
N HIS A 168 -21.06 -1.02 -5.12
CA HIS A 168 -22.20 -0.41 -4.45
C HIS A 168 -21.93 -0.11 -2.97
N GLY A 169 -21.25 -1.01 -2.25
CA GLY A 169 -20.83 -0.81 -0.87
C GLY A 169 -19.94 0.44 -0.72
N TRP A 170 -18.98 0.65 -1.62
CA TRP A 170 -18.15 1.86 -1.65
C TRP A 170 -18.97 3.11 -2.01
N ALA A 171 -19.85 3.04 -3.00
CA ALA A 171 -20.74 4.14 -3.36
C ALA A 171 -21.58 4.61 -2.17
N THR A 172 -22.18 3.66 -1.46
CA THR A 172 -23.03 3.95 -0.29
C THR A 172 -22.23 4.51 0.89
N SER A 173 -20.98 4.09 1.07
CA SER A 173 -20.14 4.59 2.16
C SER A 173 -19.74 6.05 2.02
N GLY A 174 -19.75 6.60 0.80
CA GLY A 174 -19.28 7.96 0.50
C GLY A 174 -17.77 8.15 0.69
N LYS A 175 -17.01 7.12 1.03
CA LYS A 175 -15.57 7.21 1.26
C LYS A 175 -14.82 7.48 -0.04
N PRO A 176 -13.76 8.32 0.00
CA PRO A 176 -12.91 8.57 -1.16
C PRO A 176 -12.31 7.28 -1.72
N LEU A 177 -12.34 7.15 -3.04
CA LEU A 177 -11.73 6.06 -3.77
C LEU A 177 -11.00 6.64 -4.98
N VAL A 178 -9.71 6.33 -5.10
CA VAL A 178 -8.87 6.79 -6.22
C VAL A 178 -8.33 5.58 -6.95
N ALA A 179 -8.61 5.46 -8.24
CA ALA A 179 -8.08 4.40 -9.08
C ALA A 179 -7.04 4.97 -10.07
N LEU A 180 -5.78 4.60 -9.92
CA LEU A 180 -4.74 4.87 -10.90
C LEU A 180 -4.71 3.72 -11.90
N VAL A 181 -4.96 4.03 -13.14
CA VAL A 181 -5.09 3.04 -14.22
C VAL A 181 -4.05 3.31 -15.29
N PRO A 182 -3.12 2.37 -15.52
CA PRO A 182 -2.15 2.48 -16.61
C PRO A 182 -2.85 2.58 -17.97
N GLU A 183 -2.37 3.46 -18.84
CA GLU A 183 -2.89 3.58 -20.21
C GLU A 183 -2.79 2.26 -20.98
N LEU A 184 -1.68 1.55 -20.79
CA LEU A 184 -1.36 0.30 -21.47
C LEU A 184 -1.58 -0.92 -20.56
N ASP A 185 -2.60 -0.85 -19.68
CA ASP A 185 -2.96 -1.99 -18.82
C ASP A 185 -3.55 -3.14 -19.66
N ASP A 186 -3.13 -4.36 -19.33
CA ASP A 186 -3.57 -5.56 -20.04
C ASP A 186 -4.94 -6.09 -19.56
N TYR A 187 -5.45 -5.59 -18.42
CA TYR A 187 -6.70 -6.04 -17.81
C TYR A 187 -7.83 -5.01 -17.96
N LEU A 188 -7.57 -3.76 -17.56
CA LEU A 188 -8.58 -2.71 -17.57
C LEU A 188 -7.91 -1.37 -17.91
N ARG A 189 -8.29 -0.77 -19.03
CA ARG A 189 -7.77 0.52 -19.48
C ARG A 189 -8.55 1.69 -18.89
N PRO A 190 -7.99 2.93 -18.90
CA PRO A 190 -8.62 4.09 -18.25
C PRO A 190 -10.07 4.35 -18.64
N GLY A 191 -10.43 4.22 -19.92
CA GLY A 191 -11.80 4.42 -20.38
C GLY A 191 -12.78 3.38 -19.85
N GLU A 192 -12.37 2.12 -19.83
CA GLU A 192 -13.17 1.01 -19.29
C GLU A 192 -13.28 1.12 -17.77
N ALA A 193 -12.17 1.47 -17.09
CA ALA A 193 -12.16 1.72 -15.66
C ALA A 193 -13.10 2.86 -15.28
N ALA A 194 -13.08 3.97 -16.00
CA ALA A 194 -14.00 5.10 -15.78
C ALA A 194 -15.47 4.67 -15.90
N GLN A 195 -15.78 3.79 -16.84
CA GLN A 195 -17.12 3.23 -17.00
C GLN A 195 -17.51 2.34 -15.81
N GLN A 196 -16.62 1.41 -15.38
CA GLN A 196 -16.89 0.52 -14.26
C GLN A 196 -17.04 1.29 -12.93
N PHE A 197 -16.11 2.20 -12.66
CA PHE A 197 -16.13 3.01 -11.43
C PHE A 197 -17.17 4.15 -11.45
N SER A 198 -17.88 4.39 -12.55
CA SER A 198 -19.00 5.34 -12.58
C SER A 198 -20.13 4.96 -11.63
N ALA A 199 -20.21 3.68 -11.21
CA ALA A 199 -21.09 3.21 -10.16
C ALA A 199 -20.79 3.81 -8.76
N ILE A 200 -19.61 4.43 -8.58
CA ILE A 200 -19.16 5.05 -7.33
C ILE A 200 -19.01 6.55 -7.58
N PRO A 201 -20.00 7.39 -7.26
CA PRO A 201 -20.01 8.82 -7.63
C PRO A 201 -18.81 9.61 -7.13
N GLN A 202 -18.26 9.23 -5.97
CA GLN A 202 -17.08 9.88 -5.38
C GLN A 202 -15.74 9.27 -5.84
N ALA A 203 -15.75 8.26 -6.71
CA ALA A 203 -14.51 7.68 -7.22
C ALA A 203 -13.83 8.62 -8.23
N ARG A 204 -12.52 8.70 -8.14
CA ARG A 204 -11.68 9.41 -9.10
C ARG A 204 -10.80 8.42 -9.86
N VAL A 205 -11.01 8.31 -11.15
CA VAL A 205 -10.20 7.47 -12.04
C VAL A 205 -9.14 8.34 -12.71
N VAL A 206 -7.87 7.95 -12.58
CA VAL A 206 -6.72 8.68 -13.10
C VAL A 206 -5.99 7.78 -14.08
N GLY A 207 -6.09 8.08 -15.37
CA GLY A 207 -5.27 7.44 -16.40
C GLY A 207 -3.82 7.92 -16.34
N VAL A 208 -2.87 7.01 -16.46
CA VAL A 208 -1.43 7.34 -16.45
C VAL A 208 -0.80 6.92 -17.78
N GLU A 209 -0.45 7.93 -18.57
CA GLU A 209 0.09 7.79 -19.93
C GLU A 209 1.38 6.94 -19.94
N GLY A 210 1.50 6.03 -20.90
CA GLY A 210 2.63 5.13 -21.11
C GLY A 210 2.85 4.09 -20.02
N ALA A 211 2.13 4.15 -18.91
CA ALA A 211 2.25 3.17 -17.84
C ALA A 211 1.68 1.81 -18.25
N ARG A 212 2.24 0.75 -17.67
CA ARG A 212 1.77 -0.65 -17.79
C ARG A 212 1.39 -1.20 -16.42
N HIS A 213 0.70 -2.32 -16.40
CA HIS A 213 0.15 -2.99 -15.20
C HIS A 213 1.11 -3.04 -14.00
N LEU A 214 2.38 -3.28 -14.23
CA LEU A 214 3.39 -3.45 -13.19
C LEU A 214 4.11 -2.16 -12.79
N TRP A 215 3.78 -0.99 -13.36
CA TRP A 215 4.38 0.30 -12.97
C TRP A 215 5.92 0.32 -13.01
N VAL A 216 6.52 -0.38 -13.98
CA VAL A 216 7.98 -0.50 -14.10
C VAL A 216 8.56 0.83 -14.57
N GLY A 217 9.50 1.36 -13.80
CA GLY A 217 10.18 2.63 -14.07
C GLY A 217 10.04 3.61 -12.91
N GLU A 218 11.10 4.37 -12.66
CA GLU A 218 11.14 5.28 -11.51
C GLU A 218 10.14 6.44 -11.64
N SER A 219 9.91 6.92 -12.86
CA SER A 219 8.91 7.98 -13.13
C SER A 219 7.50 7.54 -12.75
N TYR A 220 7.13 6.29 -13.04
CA TYR A 220 5.81 5.77 -12.68
C TYR A 220 5.68 5.51 -11.18
N VAL A 221 6.74 4.99 -10.55
CA VAL A 221 6.77 4.86 -9.09
C VAL A 221 6.57 6.21 -8.42
N ARG A 222 7.31 7.22 -8.87
CA ARG A 222 7.17 8.58 -8.35
C ARG A 222 5.75 9.11 -8.55
N ARG A 223 5.20 8.97 -9.76
CA ARG A 223 3.82 9.40 -10.06
C ARG A 223 2.80 8.76 -9.10
N VAL A 224 2.97 7.48 -8.78
CA VAL A 224 2.10 6.78 -7.81
C VAL A 224 2.30 7.32 -6.39
N LEU A 225 3.55 7.51 -5.95
CA LEU A 225 3.82 8.02 -4.60
C LEU A 225 3.31 9.46 -4.42
N ASP A 226 3.46 10.32 -5.42
CA ASP A 226 2.91 11.69 -5.41
C ASP A 226 1.38 11.66 -5.31
N GLU A 227 0.71 10.76 -6.04
CA GLU A 227 -0.74 10.60 -5.96
C GLU A 227 -1.21 10.10 -4.59
N ILE A 228 -0.46 9.17 -3.98
CA ILE A 228 -0.74 8.70 -2.62
C ILE A 228 -0.69 9.90 -1.66
N VAL A 229 0.38 10.68 -1.69
CA VAL A 229 0.54 11.85 -0.81
C VAL A 229 -0.56 12.87 -1.02
N ALA A 230 -0.85 13.24 -2.27
CA ALA A 230 -1.92 14.18 -2.60
C ALA A 230 -3.30 13.70 -2.12
N THR A 231 -3.53 12.37 -2.11
CA THR A 231 -4.80 11.78 -1.68
C THR A 231 -4.93 11.72 -0.16
N VAL A 232 -3.88 11.25 0.55
CA VAL A 232 -3.96 11.03 2.01
C VAL A 232 -3.69 12.28 2.83
N SER A 233 -2.98 13.25 2.24
CA SER A 233 -2.61 14.54 2.85
C SER A 233 -2.90 15.68 1.87
N PRO A 234 -4.17 16.04 1.65
CA PRO A 234 -4.54 17.10 0.71
C PRO A 234 -3.84 18.42 1.04
N GLY A 235 -3.23 19.04 0.02
CA GLY A 235 -2.45 20.27 0.15
C GLY A 235 -0.96 20.06 0.46
N ALA A 236 -0.51 18.81 0.60
CA ALA A 236 0.92 18.53 0.68
C ALA A 236 1.62 18.80 -0.66
N GLU A 237 2.85 19.30 -0.60
CA GLU A 237 3.69 19.48 -1.79
C GLU A 237 4.08 18.13 -2.41
N PRO A 238 4.36 18.10 -3.72
CA PRO A 238 4.92 16.92 -4.37
C PRO A 238 6.20 16.45 -3.68
N LEU A 239 6.42 15.14 -3.68
CA LEU A 239 7.60 14.56 -3.03
C LEU A 239 8.90 15.12 -3.63
N PRO A 240 9.92 15.43 -2.81
CA PRO A 240 11.20 15.88 -3.30
C PRO A 240 11.91 14.80 -4.13
N THR A 241 12.73 15.22 -5.09
CA THR A 241 13.57 14.32 -5.90
C THR A 241 14.93 14.07 -5.27
N THR A 242 15.27 14.84 -4.26
CA THR A 242 16.54 14.79 -3.56
C THR A 242 16.32 14.67 -2.05
N TRP A 243 17.33 14.16 -1.37
CA TRP A 243 17.36 13.99 0.08
C TRP A 243 18.71 14.52 0.61
N ASP A 244 18.68 15.33 1.64
CA ASP A 244 19.86 15.94 2.26
C ASP A 244 20.31 15.27 3.57
N GLY A 245 19.51 14.34 4.08
CA GLY A 245 19.80 13.57 5.28
C GLY A 245 20.62 12.30 5.03
N GLU A 246 20.78 11.49 6.07
CA GLU A 246 21.41 10.18 5.96
C GLU A 246 20.55 9.23 5.12
N VAL A 247 21.21 8.32 4.39
CA VAL A 247 20.57 7.26 3.61
C VAL A 247 20.93 5.94 4.28
N VAL A 248 19.94 5.04 4.39
CA VAL A 248 20.21 3.68 4.89
C VAL A 248 20.92 2.90 3.78
N LEU A 249 22.19 2.55 4.01
CA LEU A 249 23.03 1.83 3.04
C LEU A 249 22.72 0.33 2.97
N SER A 250 22.24 -0.25 4.09
CA SER A 250 21.77 -1.64 4.16
C SER A 250 20.63 -1.74 5.17
N LEU A 251 19.60 -2.48 4.81
CA LEU A 251 18.57 -2.82 5.79
C LEU A 251 19.08 -4.00 6.64
N PRO A 252 18.72 -4.07 7.94
CA PRO A 252 18.99 -5.26 8.73
C PRO A 252 18.34 -6.48 8.08
N GLU A 253 19.01 -7.63 8.20
CA GLU A 253 18.44 -8.90 7.76
C GLU A 253 17.09 -9.13 8.45
N PRO A 254 16.10 -9.67 7.75
CA PRO A 254 14.81 -10.01 8.34
C PRO A 254 14.97 -10.93 9.56
N GLY A 255 14.25 -10.64 10.64
CA GLY A 255 14.30 -11.43 11.87
C GLY A 255 15.42 -11.08 12.85
N THR A 256 16.24 -10.06 12.61
CA THR A 256 17.31 -9.62 13.52
C THR A 256 16.91 -8.44 14.43
N GLY A 257 15.66 -7.97 14.32
CA GLY A 257 15.10 -6.94 15.19
C GLY A 257 14.83 -7.48 16.61
N PRO A 258 14.82 -6.61 17.64
CA PRO A 258 14.40 -7.05 18.98
C PRO A 258 12.97 -7.59 18.91
N PRO A 259 12.64 -8.66 19.64
CA PRO A 259 11.29 -9.19 19.69
C PRO A 259 10.34 -8.08 20.12
N GLY A 260 9.30 -7.86 19.31
CA GLY A 260 8.32 -6.82 19.54
C GLY A 260 7.58 -7.04 20.86
N LEU A 261 7.32 -5.93 21.56
CA LEU A 261 6.36 -5.87 22.67
C LEU A 261 4.95 -5.99 22.13
#